data_e873c65accce2a6f3f67f71d8a7767c5
#
_entry.id   e873c65accce2a6f3f67f71d8a7767c5
#
_cell.length_a   1.000
_cell.length_b   1.000
_cell.length_c   1.000
_cell.angle_alpha   90.00
_cell.angle_beta   90.00
_cell.angle_gamma   90.00
#
_symmetry.space_group_name_H-M   'P 1'
#
loop_
_entity.id
_entity.type
_entity.pdbx_description
1 polymer ?
#
loop_
_entity_poly.entity_id
_entity_poly.type
_entity_poly.pdbx_seq_one_letter_code
_entity_poly.pdbx_strand_id
1 'polypeptide(L)'
;MTDLIGADLGLTDILSKHSRVPTTDQPQKAKDFTSDQEVRWCPGCGDYVILNTMRNFLPELGLRRENIVFVSGIGCSSRFPYYLETYGLHSIHGRAPAIATGLALAREDLSVWVVTGDGDALSIGGNHLIHALRRNINLTILLFNNRIYGLTKGQYSPTSEVGKVTKSTPMGSLDQPFNPVSLALGAEASFVGRALDSDRKGLSEVLRAAAEHRGSALVEILQDCPIFNDGSFDALRKEGAEERLINVHHGEPIVFGANDEYCVVRSGFTLDVAKTADVRVEEIVVHDAHATDSAYAYALSRLSQQNLEHTVMGIFRQVSRPTYDDAARSQIRAARESAPSDRAALQSLLHGRDTWTVN
;
A
#
# COMPACT_ATOMS: atom_id res chain seq x y z
N MET A 1 -23.61 -13.77 24.01
CA MET A 1 -22.31 -13.87 23.30
C MET A 1 -22.09 -12.77 22.25
N THR A 2 -23.08 -11.93 22.00
CA THR A 2 -23.07 -10.81 21.03
C THR A 2 -22.71 -9.45 21.65
N ASP A 3 -22.65 -9.33 22.98
CA ASP A 3 -22.40 -8.04 23.66
C ASP A 3 -20.93 -7.75 24.00
N LEU A 4 -20.01 -8.66 23.68
CA LEU A 4 -18.57 -8.49 23.94
C LEU A 4 -17.79 -7.82 22.80
N ILE A 5 -18.44 -7.54 21.68
CA ILE A 5 -17.75 -6.96 20.50
C ILE A 5 -17.95 -5.43 20.40
N GLY A 6 -18.90 -4.86 21.15
CA GLY A 6 -19.26 -3.44 21.05
C GLY A 6 -18.92 -2.57 22.26
N ALA A 7 -18.63 -3.16 23.40
CA ALA A 7 -18.40 -2.43 24.63
C ALA A 7 -16.92 -2.49 25.02
N ASP A 8 -16.27 -1.36 24.93
CA ASP A 8 -15.14 -0.97 25.77
C ASP A 8 -13.81 -1.72 25.55
N LEU A 9 -13.37 -1.82 24.29
CA LEU A 9 -11.96 -2.16 24.02
C LEU A 9 -10.99 -0.99 24.31
N GLY A 10 -11.46 0.11 24.89
CA GLY A 10 -10.63 1.29 25.19
C GLY A 10 -10.03 1.95 23.92
N LEU A 11 -10.69 1.79 22.76
CA LEU A 11 -10.24 2.30 21.47
C LEU A 11 -10.66 3.77 21.21
N THR A 12 -10.95 4.54 22.27
CA THR A 12 -11.45 5.92 22.16
C THR A 12 -10.38 6.93 21.72
N ASP A 13 -9.10 6.61 21.86
CA ASP A 13 -8.03 7.48 21.34
C ASP A 13 -7.56 6.96 19.98
N ILE A 14 -7.89 7.68 18.91
CA ILE A 14 -7.32 7.47 17.59
C ILE A 14 -5.84 7.86 17.67
N LEU A 15 -5.01 6.90 18.03
CA LEU A 15 -3.55 7.08 18.06
C LEU A 15 -3.05 7.32 16.63
N SER A 16 -2.08 8.22 16.45
CA SER A 16 -1.38 8.32 15.17
C SER A 16 -0.65 7.00 14.85
N LYS A 17 -0.37 6.76 13.57
CA LYS A 17 0.31 5.52 13.11
C LYS A 17 1.57 5.20 13.91
N HIS A 18 2.37 6.22 14.20
CA HIS A 18 3.68 6.10 14.83
C HIS A 18 3.70 6.48 16.32
N SER A 19 2.53 6.60 16.98
CA SER A 19 2.45 7.08 18.37
C SER A 19 3.25 6.25 19.38
N ARG A 20 3.60 5.01 19.04
CA ARG A 20 4.40 4.10 19.89
C ARG A 20 5.80 3.85 19.35
N VAL A 21 6.13 4.41 18.18
CA VAL A 21 7.45 4.26 17.57
C VAL A 21 8.39 5.31 18.13
N PRO A 22 9.59 4.93 18.62
CA PRO A 22 10.55 5.89 19.16
C PRO A 22 10.96 6.95 18.13
N THR A 23 10.92 8.20 18.56
CA THR A 23 11.35 9.36 17.80
C THR A 23 12.80 9.70 18.06
N THR A 24 13.38 10.58 17.25
CA THR A 24 14.71 11.13 17.43
C THR A 24 14.65 12.63 17.49
N ASP A 25 15.43 13.22 18.42
CA ASP A 25 15.62 14.67 18.51
C ASP A 25 16.76 15.17 17.61
N GLN A 26 17.49 14.23 16.98
CA GLN A 26 18.57 14.56 16.06
C GLN A 26 18.03 14.85 14.67
N PRO A 27 18.38 15.97 14.05
CA PRO A 27 18.01 16.27 12.67
C PRO A 27 18.56 15.20 11.73
N GLN A 28 17.68 14.58 10.95
CA GLN A 28 18.02 13.56 9.97
C GLN A 28 18.01 14.13 8.56
N LYS A 29 18.80 13.53 7.67
CA LYS A 29 18.90 13.89 6.25
C LYS A 29 18.80 12.64 5.38
N ALA A 30 18.49 12.79 4.11
CA ALA A 30 18.44 11.71 3.15
C ALA A 30 19.70 10.82 3.14
N LYS A 31 20.88 11.40 3.38
CA LYS A 31 22.15 10.67 3.49
C LYS A 31 22.17 9.66 4.65
N ASP A 32 21.47 9.96 5.75
CA ASP A 32 21.42 9.09 6.92
C ASP A 32 20.60 7.82 6.66
N PHE A 33 19.79 7.83 5.63
CA PHE A 33 19.01 6.69 5.15
C PHE A 33 19.61 6.00 3.92
N THR A 34 20.85 6.34 3.55
CA THR A 34 21.54 5.77 2.39
C THR A 34 22.54 4.73 2.87
N SER A 35 22.31 3.46 2.50
CA SER A 35 23.24 2.38 2.81
C SER A 35 24.55 2.49 2.01
N ASP A 36 25.55 1.73 2.40
CA ASP A 36 26.84 1.60 1.71
C ASP A 36 26.77 0.68 0.47
N GLN A 37 25.60 0.09 0.21
CA GLN A 37 25.44 -0.85 -0.90
C GLN A 37 25.27 -0.14 -2.24
N GLU A 38 25.99 -0.62 -3.25
CA GLU A 38 25.83 -0.19 -4.63
C GLU A 38 24.44 -0.58 -5.15
N VAL A 39 23.70 0.40 -5.68
CA VAL A 39 22.39 0.16 -6.30
C VAL A 39 22.58 -0.54 -7.64
N ARG A 40 21.96 -1.73 -7.79
CA ARG A 40 22.17 -2.62 -8.94
C ARG A 40 20.91 -2.82 -9.79
N TRP A 41 20.05 -1.83 -9.87
CA TRP A 41 18.98 -1.80 -10.87
C TRP A 41 19.53 -1.41 -12.24
N CYS A 42 18.74 -1.67 -13.26
CA CYS A 42 19.09 -1.29 -14.62
C CYS A 42 19.17 0.25 -14.78
N PRO A 43 20.08 0.78 -15.59
CA PRO A 43 20.09 2.21 -15.91
C PRO A 43 18.73 2.69 -16.44
N GLY A 44 18.24 3.80 -15.89
CA GLY A 44 16.93 4.37 -16.24
C GLY A 44 15.71 3.74 -15.55
N CYS A 45 15.90 2.72 -14.70
CA CYS A 45 14.81 2.10 -13.96
C CYS A 45 14.13 3.10 -13.01
N GLY A 46 12.79 3.12 -13.00
CA GLY A 46 12.00 4.00 -12.13
C GLY A 46 12.22 3.75 -10.63
N ASP A 47 12.71 2.57 -10.25
CA ASP A 47 13.05 2.24 -8.86
C ASP A 47 14.06 3.21 -8.24
N TYR A 48 14.96 3.80 -9.06
CA TYR A 48 15.90 4.83 -8.58
C TYR A 48 15.19 6.10 -8.11
N VAL A 49 14.16 6.52 -8.82
CA VAL A 49 13.40 7.73 -8.46
C VAL A 49 12.63 7.47 -7.17
N ILE A 50 12.00 6.30 -7.06
CA ILE A 50 11.23 5.92 -5.87
C ILE A 50 12.16 5.82 -4.64
N LEU A 51 13.33 5.19 -4.79
CA LEU A 51 14.33 5.10 -3.72
C LEU A 51 14.80 6.49 -3.27
N ASN A 52 15.11 7.37 -4.22
CA ASN A 52 15.54 8.73 -3.89
C ASN A 52 14.43 9.53 -3.20
N THR A 53 13.19 9.41 -3.67
CA THR A 53 12.02 10.04 -3.03
C THR A 53 11.85 9.53 -1.61
N MET A 54 11.95 8.21 -1.39
CA MET A 54 11.85 7.62 -0.06
C MET A 54 12.97 8.10 0.88
N ARG A 55 14.22 8.16 0.42
CA ARG A 55 15.36 8.67 1.22
C ARG A 55 15.17 10.11 1.65
N ASN A 56 14.55 10.94 0.81
CA ASN A 56 14.23 12.33 1.15
C ASN A 56 13.02 12.43 2.09
N PHE A 57 12.08 11.52 2.00
CA PHE A 57 10.86 11.50 2.80
C PHE A 57 11.08 10.93 4.23
N LEU A 58 11.88 9.87 4.39
CA LEU A 58 12.05 9.21 5.69
C LEU A 58 12.49 10.14 6.84
N PRO A 59 13.37 11.16 6.64
CA PRO A 59 13.69 12.15 7.65
C PRO A 59 12.48 12.91 8.21
N GLU A 60 11.45 13.14 7.39
CA GLU A 60 10.25 13.89 7.79
C GLU A 60 9.44 13.15 8.86
N LEU A 61 9.60 11.82 8.97
CA LEU A 61 8.92 11.00 9.98
C LEU A 61 9.44 11.28 11.40
N GLY A 62 10.65 11.80 11.56
CA GLY A 62 11.26 12.04 12.87
C GLY A 62 11.47 10.77 13.71
N LEU A 63 11.44 9.59 13.10
CA LEU A 63 11.59 8.31 13.77
C LEU A 63 13.07 7.90 13.82
N ARG A 64 13.44 7.10 14.84
CA ARG A 64 14.73 6.45 14.85
C ARG A 64 14.85 5.46 13.71
N ARG A 65 15.97 5.47 12.99
CA ARG A 65 16.21 4.58 11.83
C ARG A 65 16.06 3.11 12.15
N GLU A 66 16.54 2.70 13.34
CA GLU A 66 16.44 1.34 13.86
C GLU A 66 15.00 0.90 14.19
N ASN A 67 14.04 1.82 14.21
CA ASN A 67 12.63 1.50 14.40
C ASN A 67 11.81 1.54 13.10
N ILE A 68 12.47 1.80 11.97
CA ILE A 68 11.87 1.69 10.64
C ILE A 68 12.33 0.38 10.02
N VAL A 69 11.38 -0.44 9.55
CA VAL A 69 11.67 -1.77 9.00
C VAL A 69 11.01 -1.94 7.65
N PHE A 70 11.81 -2.29 6.65
CA PHE A 70 11.33 -2.64 5.32
C PHE A 70 11.35 -4.15 5.13
N VAL A 71 10.17 -4.74 4.89
CA VAL A 71 10.01 -6.15 4.56
C VAL A 71 9.72 -6.27 3.07
N SER A 72 10.54 -7.01 2.33
CA SER A 72 10.36 -7.17 0.89
C SER A 72 10.12 -8.62 0.49
N GLY A 73 9.40 -8.78 -0.64
CA GLY A 73 9.23 -10.07 -1.31
C GLY A 73 10.37 -10.38 -2.29
N ILE A 74 10.05 -10.79 -3.51
CA ILE A 74 11.00 -11.12 -4.57
C ILE A 74 10.71 -10.27 -5.81
N GLY A 75 11.76 -9.84 -6.48
CA GLY A 75 11.73 -9.04 -7.70
C GLY A 75 12.69 -7.85 -7.64
N CYS A 76 12.66 -7.00 -8.66
CA CYS A 76 13.55 -5.83 -8.73
C CYS A 76 13.31 -4.86 -7.57
N SER A 77 12.04 -4.49 -7.34
CA SER A 77 11.62 -3.62 -6.23
C SER A 77 12.03 -4.19 -4.86
N SER A 78 12.03 -5.51 -4.72
CA SER A 78 12.33 -6.19 -3.45
C SER A 78 13.78 -6.07 -3.00
N ARG A 79 14.65 -5.51 -3.84
CA ARG A 79 16.02 -5.13 -3.45
C ARG A 79 16.07 -3.84 -2.62
N PHE A 80 14.96 -3.15 -2.49
CA PHE A 80 14.84 -1.87 -1.80
C PHE A 80 15.45 -1.85 -0.38
N PRO A 81 15.24 -2.87 0.49
CA PRO A 81 15.83 -2.89 1.82
C PRO A 81 17.37 -2.87 1.84
N TYR A 82 18.04 -3.36 0.79
CA TYR A 82 19.52 -3.31 0.71
C TYR A 82 20.06 -1.89 0.56
N TYR A 83 19.23 -0.99 0.03
CA TYR A 83 19.66 0.35 -0.35
C TYR A 83 19.25 1.43 0.65
N LEU A 84 18.59 1.03 1.75
CA LEU A 84 18.21 1.91 2.85
C LEU A 84 19.00 1.57 4.11
N GLU A 85 19.42 2.60 4.84
CA GLU A 85 20.06 2.48 6.16
C GLU A 85 18.98 2.43 7.25
N THR A 86 18.12 1.41 7.18
CA THR A 86 17.09 1.02 8.14
C THR A 86 17.18 -0.47 8.41
N TYR A 87 16.41 -1.01 9.33
CA TYR A 87 16.29 -2.47 9.36
C TYR A 87 15.52 -2.97 8.13
N GLY A 88 15.93 -4.12 7.62
CA GLY A 88 15.34 -4.74 6.44
C GLY A 88 15.25 -6.25 6.56
N LEU A 89 14.21 -6.82 5.96
CA LEU A 89 14.02 -8.26 5.82
C LEU A 89 13.64 -8.58 4.37
N HIS A 90 14.51 -9.34 3.69
CA HIS A 90 14.21 -9.88 2.36
C HIS A 90 13.61 -11.27 2.52
N SER A 91 12.34 -11.45 2.12
CA SER A 91 11.58 -12.67 2.37
C SER A 91 11.46 -13.57 1.14
N ILE A 92 10.50 -14.48 1.16
CA ILE A 92 10.19 -15.39 0.06
C ILE A 92 9.12 -14.75 -0.84
N HIS A 93 9.05 -15.19 -2.10
CA HIS A 93 8.11 -14.70 -3.11
C HIS A 93 6.66 -14.65 -2.60
N GLY A 94 6.06 -13.46 -2.62
CA GLY A 94 4.70 -13.19 -2.19
C GLY A 94 4.46 -13.24 -0.68
N ARG A 95 5.48 -13.40 0.17
CA ARG A 95 5.30 -13.60 1.61
C ARG A 95 5.53 -12.34 2.46
N ALA A 96 5.99 -11.26 1.86
CA ALA A 96 6.29 -10.02 2.59
C ALA A 96 5.09 -9.50 3.41
N PRO A 97 3.84 -9.43 2.90
CA PRO A 97 2.71 -8.98 3.70
C PRO A 97 2.40 -9.89 4.91
N ALA A 98 2.63 -11.20 4.79
CA ALA A 98 2.40 -12.15 5.88
C ALA A 98 3.45 -12.00 6.98
N ILE A 99 4.74 -11.87 6.61
CA ILE A 99 5.84 -11.68 7.55
C ILE A 99 5.72 -10.32 8.24
N ALA A 100 5.43 -9.25 7.47
CA ALA A 100 5.21 -7.92 8.00
C ALA A 100 4.02 -7.86 8.97
N THR A 101 2.94 -8.62 8.71
CA THR A 101 1.82 -8.79 9.63
C THR A 101 2.29 -9.36 10.97
N GLY A 102 3.10 -10.42 10.95
CA GLY A 102 3.66 -11.02 12.17
C GLY A 102 4.56 -10.04 12.93
N LEU A 103 5.38 -9.28 12.22
CA LEU A 103 6.24 -8.26 12.81
C LEU A 103 5.43 -7.14 13.48
N ALA A 104 4.43 -6.59 12.78
CA ALA A 104 3.55 -5.55 13.31
C ALA A 104 2.75 -6.02 14.55
N LEU A 105 2.33 -7.29 14.57
CA LEU A 105 1.68 -7.90 15.74
C LEU A 105 2.62 -8.04 16.94
N ALA A 106 3.86 -8.44 16.70
CA ALA A 106 4.85 -8.70 17.75
C ALA A 106 5.50 -7.44 18.32
N ARG A 107 5.63 -6.37 17.51
CA ARG A 107 6.39 -5.15 17.84
C ARG A 107 5.58 -3.90 17.46
N GLU A 108 5.00 -3.27 18.46
CA GLU A 108 4.22 -2.03 18.29
C GLU A 108 5.10 -0.76 18.19
N ASP A 109 6.36 -0.89 18.51
CA ASP A 109 7.38 0.14 18.48
C ASP A 109 8.14 0.23 17.14
N LEU A 110 7.62 -0.43 16.10
CA LEU A 110 8.20 -0.41 14.76
C LEU A 110 7.27 0.24 13.74
N SER A 111 7.85 1.04 12.86
CA SER A 111 7.23 1.51 11.62
C SER A 111 7.49 0.47 10.53
N VAL A 112 6.45 -0.31 10.17
CA VAL A 112 6.59 -1.47 9.28
C VAL A 112 6.15 -1.11 7.86
N TRP A 113 7.06 -1.29 6.91
CA TRP A 113 6.86 -1.06 5.48
C TRP A 113 7.05 -2.35 4.70
N VAL A 114 6.20 -2.58 3.72
CA VAL A 114 6.32 -3.69 2.76
C VAL A 114 6.68 -3.12 1.40
N VAL A 115 7.68 -3.70 0.75
CA VAL A 115 8.00 -3.41 -0.66
C VAL A 115 7.80 -4.67 -1.48
N THR A 116 6.99 -4.57 -2.51
CA THR A 116 6.60 -5.71 -3.36
C THR A 116 6.36 -5.23 -4.79
N GLY A 117 6.60 -6.09 -5.77
CA GLY A 117 6.22 -5.84 -7.16
C GLY A 117 4.81 -6.34 -7.45
N ASP A 118 4.24 -5.92 -8.57
CA ASP A 118 2.93 -6.37 -9.05
C ASP A 118 2.87 -7.90 -9.20
N GLY A 119 3.90 -8.50 -9.80
CA GLY A 119 3.99 -9.96 -9.93
C GLY A 119 4.14 -10.69 -8.60
N ASP A 120 4.87 -10.11 -7.66
CA ASP A 120 5.09 -10.66 -6.33
C ASP A 120 3.81 -10.60 -5.47
N ALA A 121 3.15 -9.45 -5.45
CA ALA A 121 1.98 -9.20 -4.63
C ALA A 121 0.69 -9.85 -5.15
N LEU A 122 0.49 -9.86 -6.48
CA LEU A 122 -0.81 -10.20 -7.09
C LEU A 122 -0.86 -11.61 -7.68
N SER A 123 0.28 -12.29 -7.81
CA SER A 123 0.34 -13.70 -8.17
C SER A 123 0.35 -14.55 -6.90
N ILE A 124 1.47 -15.17 -6.55
CA ILE A 124 1.58 -16.04 -5.36
C ILE A 124 1.31 -15.31 -4.05
N GLY A 125 1.48 -13.99 -4.01
CA GLY A 125 1.24 -13.13 -2.84
C GLY A 125 -0.21 -12.71 -2.63
N GLY A 126 -1.10 -12.89 -3.62
CA GLY A 126 -2.46 -12.32 -3.61
C GLY A 126 -3.25 -12.59 -2.33
N ASN A 127 -3.22 -13.82 -1.85
CA ASN A 127 -3.91 -14.19 -0.62
C ASN A 127 -3.36 -13.46 0.62
N HIS A 128 -2.04 -13.28 0.72
CA HIS A 128 -1.41 -12.59 1.85
C HIS A 128 -1.66 -11.08 1.82
N LEU A 129 -1.67 -10.50 0.62
CA LEU A 129 -2.03 -9.09 0.42
C LEU A 129 -3.48 -8.83 0.88
N ILE A 130 -4.44 -9.61 0.37
CA ILE A 130 -5.86 -9.50 0.72
C ILE A 130 -6.05 -9.61 2.24
N HIS A 131 -5.41 -10.60 2.88
CA HIS A 131 -5.56 -10.82 4.31
C HIS A 131 -4.90 -9.75 5.18
N ALA A 132 -3.80 -9.13 4.77
CA ALA A 132 -3.21 -8.00 5.46
C ALA A 132 -4.14 -6.78 5.41
N LEU A 133 -4.67 -6.47 4.22
CA LEU A 133 -5.58 -5.34 3.99
C LEU A 133 -6.91 -5.48 4.76
N ARG A 134 -7.61 -6.63 4.62
CA ARG A 134 -8.90 -6.84 5.30
C ARG A 134 -8.80 -6.79 6.83
N ARG A 135 -7.66 -7.23 7.41
CA ARG A 135 -7.39 -7.15 8.85
C ARG A 135 -7.02 -5.74 9.31
N ASN A 136 -6.75 -4.85 8.40
CA ASN A 136 -6.31 -3.50 8.71
C ASN A 136 -5.07 -3.48 9.64
N ILE A 137 -4.05 -4.26 9.30
CA ILE A 137 -2.79 -4.29 10.05
C ILE A 137 -2.08 -2.94 9.92
N ASN A 138 -1.53 -2.40 11.01
CA ASN A 138 -0.83 -1.12 10.99
C ASN A 138 0.52 -1.22 10.27
N LEU A 139 0.49 -1.17 8.94
CA LEU A 139 1.66 -1.21 8.05
C LEU A 139 1.39 -0.45 6.75
N THR A 140 2.45 -0.12 6.01
CA THR A 140 2.37 0.50 4.68
C THR A 140 2.91 -0.45 3.63
N ILE A 141 2.14 -0.68 2.56
CA ILE A 141 2.51 -1.54 1.43
C ILE A 141 2.78 -0.65 0.21
N LEU A 142 4.00 -0.68 -0.28
CA LEU A 142 4.42 -0.05 -1.52
C LEU A 142 4.43 -1.12 -2.61
N LEU A 143 3.47 -1.05 -3.54
CA LEU A 143 3.33 -1.96 -4.67
C LEU A 143 3.89 -1.28 -5.91
N PHE A 144 5.07 -1.72 -6.35
CA PHE A 144 5.72 -1.22 -7.56
C PHE A 144 5.16 -1.96 -8.76
N ASN A 145 4.42 -1.25 -9.59
CA ASN A 145 3.73 -1.81 -10.74
C ASN A 145 4.40 -1.39 -12.05
N ASN A 146 5.12 -2.31 -12.68
CA ASN A 146 5.76 -2.09 -13.98
C ASN A 146 5.18 -2.98 -15.09
N ARG A 147 4.09 -3.70 -14.81
CA ARG A 147 3.38 -4.56 -15.75
C ARG A 147 4.25 -5.66 -16.38
N ILE A 148 5.31 -6.10 -15.67
CA ILE A 148 6.21 -7.14 -16.18
C ILE A 148 6.97 -7.83 -15.04
N TYR A 149 7.30 -9.11 -15.15
CA TYR A 149 8.32 -9.74 -14.33
C TYR A 149 9.72 -9.39 -14.87
N GLY A 150 10.32 -8.30 -14.33
CA GLY A 150 11.61 -7.81 -14.79
C GLY A 150 12.79 -8.70 -14.38
N LEU A 151 12.84 -9.12 -13.10
CA LEU A 151 13.96 -9.89 -12.56
C LEU A 151 14.19 -11.23 -13.30
N THR A 152 13.12 -11.88 -13.70
CA THR A 152 13.13 -13.16 -14.45
C THR A 152 13.21 -12.98 -15.96
N LYS A 153 13.48 -11.74 -16.42
CA LYS A 153 13.77 -11.37 -17.81
C LYS A 153 12.56 -11.29 -18.73
N GLY A 154 11.43 -10.78 -18.22
CA GLY A 154 10.36 -10.26 -19.07
C GLY A 154 9.20 -11.21 -19.36
N GLN A 155 8.72 -11.97 -18.39
CA GLN A 155 7.42 -12.63 -18.47
C GLN A 155 6.31 -11.62 -18.17
N TYR A 156 5.11 -11.82 -18.75
CA TYR A 156 3.96 -11.00 -18.39
C TYR A 156 3.58 -11.20 -16.91
N SER A 157 3.17 -10.14 -16.28
CA SER A 157 2.74 -10.11 -14.87
C SER A 157 1.22 -10.08 -14.75
N PRO A 158 0.64 -10.22 -13.56
CA PRO A 158 -0.81 -10.11 -13.37
C PRO A 158 -1.43 -8.77 -13.78
N THR A 159 -0.63 -7.73 -13.95
CA THR A 159 -1.10 -6.40 -14.40
C THR A 159 -0.75 -6.07 -15.85
N SER A 160 -0.08 -7.00 -16.55
CA SER A 160 0.20 -6.86 -17.99
C SER A 160 -1.10 -6.81 -18.78
N GLU A 161 -1.13 -6.00 -19.83
CA GLU A 161 -2.26 -5.88 -20.75
C GLU A 161 -2.53 -7.18 -21.48
N VAL A 162 -3.80 -7.40 -21.85
CA VAL A 162 -4.19 -8.53 -22.72
C VAL A 162 -3.45 -8.42 -24.05
N GLY A 163 -2.93 -9.54 -24.53
CA GLY A 163 -2.17 -9.60 -25.78
C GLY A 163 -0.68 -9.25 -25.62
N LYS A 164 -0.18 -9.06 -24.40
CA LYS A 164 1.26 -8.78 -24.16
C LYS A 164 2.11 -9.90 -24.70
N VAL A 165 2.90 -9.59 -25.73
CA VAL A 165 3.86 -10.52 -26.32
C VAL A 165 5.15 -10.50 -25.51
N THR A 166 5.58 -11.67 -25.08
CA THR A 166 6.85 -11.90 -24.39
C THR A 166 7.54 -13.15 -24.93
N LYS A 167 8.76 -13.42 -24.49
CA LYS A 167 9.46 -14.67 -24.90
C LYS A 167 8.72 -15.94 -24.47
N SER A 168 8.00 -15.90 -23.35
CA SER A 168 7.21 -17.03 -22.84
C SER A 168 5.77 -17.05 -23.35
N THR A 169 5.29 -15.95 -23.92
CA THR A 169 3.94 -15.80 -24.49
C THR A 169 4.01 -15.20 -25.90
N PRO A 170 4.55 -15.94 -26.88
CA PRO A 170 4.78 -15.41 -28.24
C PRO A 170 3.49 -15.08 -29.00
N MET A 171 2.36 -15.62 -28.58
CA MET A 171 1.03 -15.33 -29.15
C MET A 171 0.25 -14.28 -28.36
N GLY A 172 0.88 -13.67 -27.33
CA GLY A 172 0.26 -12.71 -26.43
C GLY A 172 -0.37 -13.34 -25.16
N SER A 173 -0.45 -12.56 -24.10
CA SER A 173 -1.12 -12.97 -22.85
C SER A 173 -2.63 -13.04 -23.01
N LEU A 174 -3.29 -13.96 -22.32
CA LEU A 174 -4.76 -14.14 -22.36
C LEU A 174 -5.45 -13.62 -21.09
N ASP A 175 -4.68 -13.45 -20.02
CA ASP A 175 -5.22 -13.08 -18.73
C ASP A 175 -5.73 -11.62 -18.72
N GLN A 176 -6.86 -11.42 -18.05
CA GLN A 176 -7.34 -10.07 -17.77
C GLN A 176 -6.47 -9.46 -16.65
N PRO A 177 -5.93 -8.25 -16.85
CA PRO A 177 -5.07 -7.64 -15.85
C PRO A 177 -5.82 -7.28 -14.57
N PHE A 178 -5.18 -7.50 -13.43
CA PHE A 178 -5.62 -6.95 -12.18
C PHE A 178 -5.54 -5.41 -12.19
N ASN A 179 -6.54 -4.78 -11.57
CA ASN A 179 -6.42 -3.41 -11.11
C ASN A 179 -6.10 -3.47 -9.59
N PRO A 180 -4.86 -3.15 -9.17
CA PRO A 180 -4.46 -3.30 -7.77
C PRO A 180 -5.26 -2.42 -6.80
N VAL A 181 -5.67 -1.23 -7.25
CA VAL A 181 -6.52 -0.31 -6.47
C VAL A 181 -7.90 -0.94 -6.25
N SER A 182 -8.54 -1.44 -7.32
CA SER A 182 -9.85 -2.10 -7.21
C SER A 182 -9.79 -3.33 -6.30
N LEU A 183 -8.71 -4.12 -6.38
CA LEU A 183 -8.50 -5.28 -5.52
C LEU A 183 -8.38 -4.88 -4.04
N ALA A 184 -7.59 -3.84 -3.76
CA ALA A 184 -7.41 -3.33 -2.40
C ALA A 184 -8.71 -2.78 -1.81
N LEU A 185 -9.50 -2.06 -2.60
CA LEU A 185 -10.81 -1.56 -2.20
C LEU A 185 -11.80 -2.71 -1.95
N GLY A 186 -11.78 -3.75 -2.80
CA GLY A 186 -12.57 -4.97 -2.60
C GLY A 186 -12.14 -5.79 -1.38
N ALA A 187 -10.88 -5.66 -0.95
CA ALA A 187 -10.37 -6.22 0.31
C ALA A 187 -10.61 -5.30 1.52
N GLU A 188 -11.39 -4.23 1.36
CA GLU A 188 -11.73 -3.26 2.41
C GLU A 188 -10.50 -2.55 3.01
N ALA A 189 -9.46 -2.28 2.21
CA ALA A 189 -8.32 -1.50 2.67
C ALA A 189 -8.76 -0.12 3.17
N SER A 190 -8.22 0.31 4.31
CA SER A 190 -8.58 1.60 4.92
C SER A 190 -7.86 2.79 4.28
N PHE A 191 -6.75 2.55 3.60
CA PHE A 191 -6.06 3.53 2.76
C PHE A 191 -5.64 2.91 1.44
N VAL A 192 -5.98 3.59 0.35
CA VAL A 192 -5.56 3.19 -1.00
C VAL A 192 -5.18 4.44 -1.79
N GLY A 193 -3.94 4.47 -2.28
CA GLY A 193 -3.41 5.54 -3.12
C GLY A 193 -2.68 5.02 -4.35
N ARG A 194 -2.52 5.87 -5.35
CA ARG A 194 -1.72 5.62 -6.55
C ARG A 194 -0.84 6.82 -6.87
N ALA A 195 0.40 6.55 -7.26
CA ALA A 195 1.35 7.56 -7.69
C ALA A 195 2.13 7.10 -8.93
N LEU A 196 2.79 8.03 -9.59
CA LEU A 196 3.68 7.77 -10.72
C LEU A 196 5.12 8.06 -10.28
N ASP A 197 6.07 7.21 -10.64
CA ASP A 197 7.49 7.35 -10.28
C ASP A 197 8.11 8.68 -10.76
N SER A 198 7.70 9.17 -11.93
CA SER A 198 8.18 10.42 -12.50
C SER A 198 7.58 11.68 -11.84
N ASP A 199 6.43 11.57 -11.16
CA ASP A 199 5.84 12.64 -10.37
C ASP A 199 6.30 12.57 -8.91
N ARG A 200 7.47 13.14 -8.62
CA ARG A 200 8.06 13.13 -7.27
C ARG A 200 7.19 13.85 -6.23
N LYS A 201 6.47 14.90 -6.65
CA LYS A 201 5.62 15.67 -5.74
C LYS A 201 4.40 14.86 -5.34
N GLY A 202 3.63 14.35 -6.30
CA GLY A 202 2.47 13.51 -6.06
C GLY A 202 2.84 12.23 -5.30
N LEU A 203 3.97 11.60 -5.64
CA LEU A 203 4.48 10.45 -4.90
C LEU A 203 4.76 10.79 -3.43
N SER A 204 5.44 11.92 -3.15
CA SER A 204 5.73 12.34 -1.78
C SER A 204 4.45 12.66 -0.99
N GLU A 205 3.45 13.27 -1.60
CA GLU A 205 2.15 13.56 -0.99
C GLU A 205 1.42 12.28 -0.58
N VAL A 206 1.34 11.30 -1.49
CA VAL A 206 0.70 10.01 -1.21
C VAL A 206 1.47 9.23 -0.14
N LEU A 207 2.82 9.24 -0.18
CA LEU A 207 3.66 8.58 0.84
C LEU A 207 3.45 9.18 2.23
N ARG A 208 3.37 10.53 2.33
CA ARG A 208 3.11 11.22 3.60
C ARG A 208 1.76 10.83 4.18
N ALA A 209 0.71 10.90 3.39
CA ALA A 209 -0.62 10.50 3.82
C ALA A 209 -0.69 9.02 4.23
N ALA A 210 -0.01 8.12 3.50
CA ALA A 210 0.08 6.71 3.85
C ALA A 210 0.86 6.46 5.14
N ALA A 211 1.91 7.26 5.41
CA ALA A 211 2.69 7.20 6.63
C ALA A 211 1.94 7.73 7.86
N GLU A 212 1.04 8.67 7.69
CA GLU A 212 0.20 9.21 8.76
C GLU A 212 -1.01 8.32 9.04
N HIS A 213 -1.47 7.55 8.05
CA HIS A 213 -2.64 6.70 8.17
C HIS A 213 -2.41 5.53 9.12
N ARG A 214 -3.23 5.41 10.18
CA ARG A 214 -3.22 4.25 11.08
C ARG A 214 -4.04 3.11 10.51
N GLY A 215 -3.39 2.01 10.21
CA GLY A 215 -3.95 0.83 9.57
C GLY A 215 -3.18 0.42 8.32
N SER A 216 -3.78 -0.44 7.52
CA SER A 216 -3.17 -0.89 6.27
C SER A 216 -3.29 0.18 5.19
N ALA A 217 -2.15 0.71 4.75
CA ALA A 217 -2.06 1.58 3.60
C ALA A 217 -1.48 0.82 2.41
N LEU A 218 -2.19 0.82 1.26
CA LEU A 218 -1.64 0.39 -0.02
C LEU A 218 -1.37 1.62 -0.89
N VAL A 219 -0.13 1.73 -1.37
CA VAL A 219 0.27 2.70 -2.39
C VAL A 219 0.74 1.94 -3.61
N GLU A 220 -0.02 1.99 -4.70
CA GLU A 220 0.43 1.54 -6.01
C GLU A 220 1.30 2.62 -6.64
N ILE A 221 2.52 2.27 -7.04
CA ILE A 221 3.44 3.19 -7.71
C ILE A 221 3.67 2.65 -9.13
N LEU A 222 3.15 3.35 -10.13
CA LEU A 222 3.38 3.04 -11.54
C LEU A 222 4.84 3.35 -11.85
N GLN A 223 5.60 2.34 -12.28
CA GLN A 223 7.05 2.38 -12.41
C GLN A 223 7.47 1.88 -13.78
N ASP A 224 8.39 2.59 -14.43
CA ASP A 224 8.89 2.19 -15.74
C ASP A 224 10.03 1.18 -15.66
N CYS A 225 9.93 0.12 -16.47
CA CYS A 225 10.97 -0.88 -16.64
C CYS A 225 11.61 -0.76 -18.04
N PRO A 226 12.70 0.03 -18.22
CA PRO A 226 13.24 0.37 -19.53
C PRO A 226 13.83 -0.82 -20.30
N ILE A 227 14.04 -1.96 -19.63
CA ILE A 227 14.67 -3.14 -20.26
C ILE A 227 13.64 -4.16 -20.76
N PHE A 228 12.55 -4.38 -20.03
CA PHE A 228 11.60 -5.44 -20.39
C PHE A 228 10.20 -4.91 -20.70
N ASN A 229 9.90 -3.66 -20.38
CA ASN A 229 8.60 -3.03 -20.63
C ASN A 229 8.73 -1.51 -20.81
N ASP A 230 9.71 -1.10 -21.59
CA ASP A 230 10.04 0.31 -21.85
C ASP A 230 8.82 1.08 -22.36
N GLY A 231 8.60 2.26 -21.80
CA GLY A 231 7.52 3.16 -22.19
C GLY A 231 6.11 2.68 -21.85
N SER A 232 5.96 1.68 -20.98
CA SER A 232 4.63 1.17 -20.63
C SER A 232 3.70 2.22 -20.01
N PHE A 233 4.25 3.32 -19.48
CA PHE A 233 3.52 4.45 -18.93
C PHE A 233 3.82 5.78 -19.64
N ASP A 234 4.38 5.73 -20.84
CA ASP A 234 4.70 6.93 -21.62
C ASP A 234 3.50 7.83 -21.88
N ALA A 235 2.32 7.25 -22.05
CA ALA A 235 1.08 8.00 -22.22
C ALA A 235 0.73 8.90 -21.03
N LEU A 236 1.32 8.63 -19.84
CA LEU A 236 1.14 9.42 -18.62
C LEU A 236 2.31 10.40 -18.35
N ARG A 237 3.29 10.50 -19.27
CA ARG A 237 4.52 11.28 -19.07
C ARG A 237 4.84 12.22 -20.22
N LYS A 238 4.33 11.91 -21.40
CA LYS A 238 4.59 12.66 -22.64
C LYS A 238 3.49 13.68 -22.92
N GLU A 239 3.63 14.39 -24.01
CA GLU A 239 2.63 15.34 -24.53
C GLU A 239 1.23 14.68 -24.58
N GLY A 240 0.21 15.37 -24.08
CA GLY A 240 -1.15 14.85 -23.93
C GLY A 240 -1.40 14.04 -22.64
N ALA A 241 -0.44 13.96 -21.72
CA ALA A 241 -0.62 13.28 -20.45
C ALA A 241 -1.68 13.93 -19.57
N GLU A 242 -1.85 15.25 -19.68
CA GLU A 242 -2.86 16.04 -18.96
C GLU A 242 -4.29 15.62 -19.29
N GLU A 243 -4.54 15.12 -20.51
CA GLU A 243 -5.86 14.59 -20.89
C GLU A 243 -6.14 13.18 -20.36
N ARG A 244 -5.10 12.50 -19.84
CA ARG A 244 -5.15 11.11 -19.35
C ARG A 244 -5.06 11.00 -17.85
N LEU A 245 -4.34 11.92 -17.21
CA LEU A 245 -4.12 11.95 -15.78
C LEU A 245 -5.28 12.67 -15.08
N ILE A 246 -5.90 11.97 -14.13
CA ILE A 246 -6.94 12.52 -13.26
C ILE A 246 -6.34 12.59 -11.85
N ASN A 247 -5.77 13.74 -11.47
CA ASN A 247 -5.27 13.97 -10.13
C ASN A 247 -6.43 14.30 -9.20
N VAL A 248 -6.61 13.52 -8.13
CA VAL A 248 -7.71 13.72 -7.19
C VAL A 248 -7.20 14.25 -5.85
N HIS A 249 -7.89 15.29 -5.34
CA HIS A 249 -7.66 15.89 -4.04
C HIS A 249 -8.97 15.89 -3.24
N HIS A 250 -8.92 15.47 -1.99
CA HIS A 250 -10.12 15.40 -1.16
C HIS A 250 -10.80 16.77 -1.03
N GLY A 251 -12.10 16.82 -1.24
CA GLY A 251 -12.90 18.04 -1.18
C GLY A 251 -12.89 18.90 -2.44
N GLU A 252 -12.15 18.51 -3.47
CA GLU A 252 -12.07 19.25 -4.74
C GLU A 252 -12.91 18.59 -5.85
N PRO A 253 -13.49 19.38 -6.77
CA PRO A 253 -14.13 18.85 -7.97
C PRO A 253 -13.09 18.16 -8.85
N ILE A 254 -13.47 17.03 -9.45
CA ILE A 254 -12.57 16.27 -10.33
C ILE A 254 -12.65 16.84 -11.72
N VAL A 255 -11.69 17.69 -12.06
CA VAL A 255 -11.49 18.27 -13.40
C VAL A 255 -10.06 17.96 -13.86
N PHE A 256 -9.84 17.86 -15.17
CA PHE A 256 -8.53 17.56 -15.74
C PHE A 256 -8.44 18.01 -17.21
N GLY A 257 -7.29 17.84 -17.83
CA GLY A 257 -6.93 18.43 -19.11
C GLY A 257 -6.13 19.72 -18.92
N ALA A 258 -5.50 20.22 -19.97
CA ALA A 258 -4.59 21.39 -19.91
C ALA A 258 -5.30 22.69 -19.44
N ASN A 259 -6.62 22.81 -19.68
CA ASN A 259 -7.44 23.95 -19.25
C ASN A 259 -8.75 23.48 -18.61
N ASP A 260 -8.73 22.37 -17.87
CA ASP A 260 -9.91 21.75 -17.24
C ASP A 260 -11.03 21.41 -18.23
N GLU A 261 -10.66 20.95 -19.45
CA GLU A 261 -11.62 20.61 -20.50
C GLU A 261 -12.51 19.42 -20.14
N TYR A 262 -12.08 18.57 -19.23
CA TYR A 262 -12.77 17.35 -18.84
C TYR A 262 -13.09 17.34 -17.36
N CYS A 263 -14.18 16.67 -17.02
CA CYS A 263 -14.58 16.45 -15.63
C CYS A 263 -15.16 15.04 -15.44
N VAL A 264 -15.20 14.60 -14.18
CA VAL A 264 -15.84 13.34 -13.80
C VAL A 264 -17.26 13.61 -13.34
N VAL A 265 -18.19 12.83 -13.88
CA VAL A 265 -19.63 12.90 -13.58
C VAL A 265 -20.17 11.54 -13.11
N ARG A 266 -21.32 11.54 -12.43
CA ARG A 266 -22.01 10.30 -12.07
C ARG A 266 -22.84 9.79 -13.25
N SER A 267 -22.72 8.51 -13.55
CA SER A 267 -23.52 7.82 -14.58
C SER A 267 -24.16 6.57 -13.94
N GLY A 268 -25.34 6.74 -13.35
CA GLY A 268 -25.96 5.68 -12.55
C GLY A 268 -25.12 5.28 -11.35
N PHE A 269 -24.66 4.02 -11.33
CA PHE A 269 -23.77 3.47 -10.27
C PHE A 269 -22.29 3.57 -10.62
N THR A 270 -21.95 4.13 -11.78
CA THR A 270 -20.58 4.30 -12.27
C THR A 270 -20.19 5.78 -12.31
N LEU A 271 -18.95 6.03 -12.66
CA LEU A 271 -18.43 7.34 -13.00
C LEU A 271 -18.04 7.35 -14.46
N ASP A 272 -18.27 8.47 -15.13
CA ASP A 272 -17.88 8.71 -16.51
C ASP A 272 -17.11 10.03 -16.64
N VAL A 273 -16.44 10.20 -17.78
CA VAL A 273 -15.76 11.44 -18.15
C VAL A 273 -16.61 12.20 -19.15
N ALA A 274 -16.82 13.48 -18.91
CA ALA A 274 -17.53 14.39 -19.79
C ALA A 274 -16.69 15.65 -20.07
N LYS A 275 -17.07 16.41 -21.11
CA LYS A 275 -16.50 17.74 -21.32
C LYS A 275 -17.10 18.72 -20.30
N THR A 276 -16.26 19.48 -19.63
CA THR A 276 -16.68 20.44 -18.61
C THR A 276 -17.68 21.46 -19.16
N ALA A 277 -17.53 21.85 -20.42
CA ALA A 277 -18.45 22.80 -21.11
C ALA A 277 -19.88 22.26 -21.30
N ASP A 278 -20.06 20.92 -21.27
CA ASP A 278 -21.35 20.26 -21.53
C ASP A 278 -22.09 19.89 -20.23
N VAL A 279 -21.53 20.21 -19.06
CA VAL A 279 -21.99 19.77 -17.74
C VAL A 279 -22.23 20.96 -16.83
N ARG A 280 -23.24 20.89 -15.97
CA ARG A 280 -23.43 21.89 -14.92
C ARG A 280 -22.42 21.64 -13.80
N VAL A 281 -21.95 22.70 -13.14
CA VAL A 281 -20.94 22.61 -12.07
C VAL A 281 -21.37 21.66 -10.94
N GLU A 282 -22.66 21.61 -10.64
CA GLU A 282 -23.22 20.76 -9.59
C GLU A 282 -23.23 19.25 -9.94
N GLU A 283 -23.03 18.91 -11.21
CA GLU A 283 -22.96 17.53 -11.70
C GLU A 283 -21.53 17.00 -11.66
N ILE A 284 -20.52 17.89 -11.52
CA ILE A 284 -19.12 17.50 -11.38
C ILE A 284 -18.93 16.81 -10.03
N VAL A 285 -18.31 15.65 -10.06
CA VAL A 285 -18.04 14.89 -8.83
C VAL A 285 -16.98 15.61 -8.00
N VAL A 286 -17.32 15.90 -6.75
CA VAL A 286 -16.35 16.33 -5.73
C VAL A 286 -15.76 15.08 -5.10
N HIS A 287 -14.43 14.99 -5.09
CA HIS A 287 -13.74 13.83 -4.56
C HIS A 287 -13.86 13.72 -3.04
N ASP A 288 -14.29 12.55 -2.55
CA ASP A 288 -14.36 12.24 -1.13
C ASP A 288 -13.52 10.99 -0.81
N ALA A 289 -12.26 11.21 -0.43
CA ALA A 289 -11.38 10.13 0.03
C ALA A 289 -11.80 9.53 1.38
N HIS A 290 -12.65 10.23 2.15
CA HIS A 290 -13.10 9.83 3.48
C HIS A 290 -14.48 9.14 3.49
N ALA A 291 -15.06 8.89 2.31
CA ALA A 291 -16.30 8.12 2.20
C ALA A 291 -16.13 6.75 2.88
N THR A 292 -16.99 6.47 3.86
CA THR A 292 -16.94 5.22 4.64
C THR A 292 -17.24 4.00 3.78
N ASP A 293 -18.19 4.13 2.84
CA ASP A 293 -18.49 3.10 1.84
C ASP A 293 -17.44 3.13 0.73
N SER A 294 -16.92 1.96 0.36
CA SER A 294 -15.89 1.82 -0.68
C SER A 294 -16.44 1.92 -2.11
N ALA A 295 -17.76 1.94 -2.31
CA ALA A 295 -18.39 1.89 -3.64
C ALA A 295 -17.96 3.07 -4.53
N TYR A 296 -17.90 4.29 -3.97
CA TYR A 296 -17.44 5.48 -4.70
C TYR A 296 -15.97 5.33 -5.14
N ALA A 297 -15.08 4.98 -4.20
CA ALA A 297 -13.67 4.79 -4.49
C ALA A 297 -13.44 3.65 -5.49
N TYR A 298 -14.25 2.59 -5.41
CA TYR A 298 -14.23 1.49 -6.37
C TYR A 298 -14.65 1.97 -7.77
N ALA A 299 -15.75 2.73 -7.90
CA ALA A 299 -16.16 3.31 -9.17
C ALA A 299 -15.05 4.21 -9.75
N LEU A 300 -14.43 5.05 -8.92
CA LEU A 300 -13.29 5.90 -9.29
C LEU A 300 -12.10 5.07 -9.82
N SER A 301 -11.79 3.95 -9.17
CA SER A 301 -10.71 3.06 -9.61
C SER A 301 -10.97 2.42 -10.99
N ARG A 302 -12.25 2.34 -11.40
CA ARG A 302 -12.66 1.73 -12.68
C ARG A 302 -12.61 2.69 -13.86
N LEU A 303 -12.42 3.99 -13.63
CA LEU A 303 -12.15 4.95 -14.70
C LEU A 303 -10.84 4.65 -15.41
N SER A 304 -9.82 4.18 -14.66
CA SER A 304 -8.51 3.85 -15.22
C SER A 304 -8.61 2.61 -16.11
N GLN A 305 -8.37 2.79 -17.40
CA GLN A 305 -8.42 1.73 -18.40
C GLN A 305 -7.06 1.10 -18.67
N GLN A 306 -7.04 -0.05 -19.36
CA GLN A 306 -5.79 -0.76 -19.68
C GLN A 306 -4.85 0.06 -20.59
N ASN A 307 -5.43 0.86 -21.50
CA ASN A 307 -4.73 1.77 -22.40
C ASN A 307 -4.27 3.08 -21.71
N LEU A 308 -4.42 3.18 -20.40
CA LEU A 308 -4.08 4.35 -19.58
C LEU A 308 -4.91 5.61 -19.88
N GLU A 309 -6.06 5.48 -20.51
CA GLU A 309 -7.04 6.56 -20.54
C GLU A 309 -7.63 6.76 -19.15
N HIS A 310 -7.86 8.02 -18.78
CA HIS A 310 -8.48 8.41 -17.51
C HIS A 310 -7.84 7.79 -16.26
N THR A 311 -6.51 7.78 -16.21
CA THR A 311 -5.76 7.18 -15.13
C THR A 311 -5.80 8.07 -13.86
N VAL A 312 -6.52 7.60 -12.86
CA VAL A 312 -6.69 8.33 -11.59
C VAL A 312 -5.44 8.18 -10.74
N MET A 313 -4.91 9.31 -10.24
CA MET A 313 -3.77 9.45 -9.33
C MET A 313 -4.19 10.15 -8.04
N GLY A 314 -3.51 9.88 -6.94
CA GLY A 314 -3.80 10.44 -5.63
C GLY A 314 -4.39 9.41 -4.68
N ILE A 315 -5.16 9.86 -3.71
CA ILE A 315 -5.70 9.03 -2.63
C ILE A 315 -7.16 8.69 -2.95
N PHE A 316 -7.45 7.43 -3.22
CA PHE A 316 -8.80 6.95 -3.52
C PHE A 316 -9.66 6.81 -2.26
N ARG A 317 -9.06 6.36 -1.17
CA ARG A 317 -9.72 6.10 0.12
C ARG A 317 -8.76 6.30 1.28
N GLN A 318 -9.24 6.98 2.33
CA GLN A 318 -8.53 7.18 3.60
C GLN A 318 -9.56 7.25 4.73
N VAL A 319 -9.86 6.12 5.35
CA VAL A 319 -10.88 6.01 6.40
C VAL A 319 -10.30 5.41 7.66
N SER A 320 -10.72 5.92 8.81
CA SER A 320 -10.31 5.38 10.11
C SER A 320 -11.06 4.07 10.40
N ARG A 321 -10.32 3.01 10.73
CA ARG A 321 -10.84 1.72 11.15
C ARG A 321 -9.98 1.14 12.28
N PRO A 322 -10.56 0.39 13.24
CA PRO A 322 -9.77 -0.32 14.23
C PRO A 322 -8.74 -1.25 13.57
N THR A 323 -7.52 -1.27 14.11
CA THR A 323 -6.48 -2.17 13.63
C THR A 323 -6.55 -3.52 14.34
N TYR A 324 -6.30 -4.60 13.60
CA TYR A 324 -6.30 -5.95 14.15
C TYR A 324 -5.21 -6.14 15.22
N ASP A 325 -4.05 -5.55 15.01
CA ASP A 325 -2.91 -5.64 15.91
C ASP A 325 -3.18 -4.97 17.26
N ASP A 326 -3.87 -3.81 17.30
CA ASP A 326 -4.30 -3.19 18.55
C ASP A 326 -5.37 -4.01 19.27
N ALA A 327 -6.36 -4.52 18.51
CA ALA A 327 -7.40 -5.37 19.06
C ALA A 327 -6.81 -6.66 19.68
N ALA A 328 -5.86 -7.31 18.96
CA ALA A 328 -5.18 -8.50 19.45
C ALA A 328 -4.37 -8.24 20.73
N ARG A 329 -3.62 -7.12 20.77
CA ARG A 329 -2.89 -6.71 21.98
C ARG A 329 -3.82 -6.41 23.16
N SER A 330 -4.97 -5.78 22.89
CA SER A 330 -5.98 -5.50 23.93
C SER A 330 -6.57 -6.79 24.50
N GLN A 331 -6.86 -7.79 23.67
CA GLN A 331 -7.30 -9.11 24.14
C GLN A 331 -6.23 -9.78 25.00
N ILE A 332 -4.95 -9.70 24.62
CA ILE A 332 -3.84 -10.28 25.41
C ILE A 332 -3.72 -9.56 26.75
N ARG A 333 -3.82 -8.23 26.79
CA ARG A 333 -3.81 -7.46 28.07
C ARG A 333 -4.96 -7.86 28.97
N ALA A 334 -6.18 -7.87 28.48
CA ALA A 334 -7.34 -8.29 29.24
C ALA A 334 -7.24 -9.72 29.78
N ALA A 335 -6.72 -10.64 28.97
CA ALA A 335 -6.47 -12.02 29.40
C ALA A 335 -5.42 -12.10 30.51
N ARG A 336 -4.35 -11.29 30.46
CA ARG A 336 -3.32 -11.23 31.51
C ARG A 336 -3.84 -10.63 32.80
N GLU A 337 -4.64 -9.56 32.72
CA GLU A 337 -5.25 -8.91 33.90
C GLU A 337 -6.22 -9.84 34.63
N SER A 338 -6.92 -10.70 33.90
CA SER A 338 -7.85 -11.69 34.48
C SER A 338 -7.20 -13.00 34.91
N ALA A 339 -5.91 -13.20 34.57
CA ALA A 339 -5.20 -14.45 34.82
C ALA A 339 -4.75 -14.54 36.31
N PRO A 340 -4.67 -15.74 36.89
CA PRO A 340 -3.97 -15.97 38.16
C PRO A 340 -2.48 -15.61 37.98
N SER A 341 -1.74 -15.53 39.11
CA SER A 341 -0.31 -15.23 39.02
C SER A 341 0.41 -16.15 38.02
N ASP A 342 1.45 -15.65 37.34
CA ASP A 342 2.20 -16.39 36.31
C ASP A 342 2.61 -17.80 36.77
N ARG A 343 2.98 -17.93 38.07
CA ARG A 343 3.35 -19.23 38.67
C ARG A 343 2.14 -20.17 38.73
N ALA A 344 0.99 -19.69 39.15
CA ALA A 344 -0.24 -20.50 39.25
C ALA A 344 -0.76 -20.88 37.85
N ALA A 345 -0.68 -19.96 36.90
CA ALA A 345 -1.03 -20.22 35.51
C ALA A 345 -0.12 -21.28 34.85
N LEU A 346 1.19 -21.17 35.06
CA LEU A 346 2.15 -22.17 34.58
C LEU A 346 1.91 -23.52 35.23
N GLN A 347 1.68 -23.57 36.54
CA GLN A 347 1.40 -24.80 37.25
C GLN A 347 0.13 -25.47 36.78
N SER A 348 -0.96 -24.69 36.56
CA SER A 348 -2.20 -25.18 35.99
C SER A 348 -2.02 -25.74 34.55
N LEU A 349 -1.20 -25.05 33.74
CA LEU A 349 -0.89 -25.50 32.37
C LEU A 349 -0.10 -26.82 32.36
N LEU A 350 0.90 -26.95 33.23
CA LEU A 350 1.74 -28.16 33.36
C LEU A 350 0.95 -29.39 33.87
N HIS A 351 0.05 -29.15 34.84
CA HIS A 351 -0.72 -30.24 35.44
C HIS A 351 -1.95 -30.61 34.57
N GLY A 352 -2.47 -29.69 33.78
CA GLY A 352 -3.71 -29.90 33.03
C GLY A 352 -4.93 -29.95 33.93
N ARG A 353 -6.04 -30.48 33.39
CA ARG A 353 -7.33 -30.62 34.11
C ARG A 353 -7.46 -31.98 34.80
N ASP A 354 -6.76 -32.98 34.31
CA ASP A 354 -6.85 -34.37 34.78
C ASP A 354 -5.64 -34.71 35.65
N THR A 355 -5.69 -34.24 36.88
CA THR A 355 -4.65 -34.55 37.88
C THR A 355 -5.19 -35.43 38.98
N TRP A 356 -4.35 -36.33 39.49
CA TRP A 356 -4.65 -37.15 40.66
C TRP A 356 -3.52 -37.03 41.69
N THR A 357 -3.84 -37.20 42.97
CA THR A 357 -2.85 -37.22 44.03
C THR A 357 -2.37 -38.65 44.27
N VAL A 358 -1.07 -38.87 44.26
CA VAL A 358 -0.45 -40.13 44.68
C VAL A 358 -0.19 -40.03 46.17
N ASN A 359 -0.86 -40.87 46.99
CA ASN A 359 -0.65 -40.98 48.44
C ASN A 359 0.48 -41.94 48.75
#